data_3f71d31300c2afab13c1584ac611e26c
#
_entry.id   3f71d31300c2afab13c1584ac611e26c
#
_cell.length_a   1.000
_cell.length_b   1.000
_cell.length_c   1.000
_cell.angle_alpha   90.00
_cell.angle_beta   90.00
_cell.angle_gamma   90.00
#
_symmetry.space_group_name_H-M   'P 1'
#
loop_
_entity.id
_entity.type
_entity.pdbx_description
1 polymer ?
#
loop_
_entity_poly.entity_id
_entity_poly.type
_entity_poly.pdbx_seq_one_letter_code
_entity_poly.pdbx_strand_id
1 'polypeptide(L)'
;MSHTFEELVAKQRAAHEAHTRVEQLRETYGPPAQERWTGTQSGTYETALRAWRDLARDLRSALSEYASEEGRPRPEIEAEVERAARSGPADGGVSGTDGV
;
A
#
# COMPACT_ATOMS: atom_id res chain seq x y z
N MET A 1 -6.67 14.85 14.73
CA MET A 1 -6.02 15.52 13.62
C MET A 1 -6.59 15.08 12.32
N SER A 2 -6.75 16.04 11.45
CA SER A 2 -7.33 15.72 10.14
C SER A 2 -6.29 15.17 9.20
N HIS A 3 -6.73 14.28 8.34
CA HIS A 3 -5.91 13.79 7.24
C HIS A 3 -6.34 14.53 5.98
N THR A 4 -5.40 14.70 5.06
CA THR A 4 -5.76 15.24 3.75
C THR A 4 -5.94 14.08 2.79
N PHE A 5 -6.63 14.35 1.68
CA PHE A 5 -6.80 13.33 0.67
C PHE A 5 -5.44 12.87 0.13
N GLU A 6 -4.53 13.82 -0.03
CA GLU A 6 -3.19 13.50 -0.54
C GLU A 6 -2.43 12.58 0.41
N GLU A 7 -2.63 12.77 1.72
CA GLU A 7 -2.01 11.87 2.69
C GLU A 7 -2.54 10.46 2.55
N LEU A 8 -3.84 10.33 2.30
CA LEU A 8 -4.44 9.02 2.11
C LEU A 8 -3.87 8.35 0.87
N VAL A 9 -3.70 9.11 -0.20
CA VAL A 9 -3.12 8.57 -1.43
C VAL A 9 -1.70 8.10 -1.18
N ALA A 10 -0.91 8.88 -0.44
CA ALA A 10 0.45 8.48 -0.12
C ALA A 10 0.48 7.20 0.71
N LYS A 11 -0.44 7.09 1.69
CA LYS A 11 -0.52 5.89 2.50
C LYS A 11 -0.94 4.68 1.69
N GLN A 12 -1.84 4.88 0.75
CA GLN A 12 -2.26 3.80 -0.15
C GLN A 12 -1.09 3.31 -0.99
N ARG A 13 -0.30 4.23 -1.52
CA ARG A 13 0.86 3.84 -2.31
C ARG A 13 1.90 3.11 -1.48
N ALA A 14 2.13 3.59 -0.27
CA ALA A 14 3.11 2.94 0.60
C ALA A 14 2.67 1.53 0.95
N ALA A 15 1.39 1.34 1.25
CA ALA A 15 0.87 0.01 1.57
C ALA A 15 0.95 -0.91 0.35
N HIS A 16 0.67 -0.38 -0.83
CA HIS A 16 0.74 -1.18 -2.05
C HIS A 16 2.17 -1.60 -2.35
N GLU A 17 3.11 -0.68 -2.19
CA GLU A 17 4.52 -1.01 -2.43
C GLU A 17 5.00 -2.06 -1.44
N ALA A 18 4.58 -1.95 -0.19
CA ALA A 18 4.96 -2.93 0.81
C ALA A 18 4.37 -4.30 0.46
N HIS A 19 3.14 -4.33 -0.04
CA HIS A 19 2.52 -5.59 -0.44
C HIS A 19 3.25 -6.21 -1.63
N THR A 20 3.62 -5.37 -2.59
CA THR A 20 4.39 -5.85 -3.75
C THR A 20 5.71 -6.46 -3.30
N ARG A 21 6.35 -5.85 -2.31
CA ARG A 21 7.60 -6.40 -1.78
C ARG A 21 7.37 -7.78 -1.19
N VAL A 22 6.30 -7.94 -0.42
CA VAL A 22 5.98 -9.24 0.16
C VAL A 22 5.81 -10.29 -0.95
N GLU A 23 5.08 -9.93 -2.00
CA GLU A 23 4.85 -10.87 -3.10
C GLU A 23 6.13 -11.19 -3.84
N GLN A 24 6.99 -10.21 -4.03
CA GLN A 24 8.28 -10.45 -4.69
C GLN A 24 9.14 -11.41 -3.89
N LEU A 25 9.14 -11.27 -2.57
CA LEU A 25 9.90 -12.16 -1.73
C LEU A 25 9.34 -13.58 -1.80
N ARG A 26 8.03 -13.71 -1.81
CA ARG A 26 7.42 -15.03 -1.92
C ARG A 26 7.78 -15.70 -3.24
N GLU A 27 7.79 -14.94 -4.32
CA GLU A 27 8.17 -15.50 -5.61
C GLU A 27 9.64 -15.91 -5.63
N THR A 28 10.48 -15.09 -5.02
CA THR A 28 11.91 -15.37 -5.01
C THR A 28 12.24 -16.57 -4.14
N TYR A 29 11.62 -16.65 -2.96
CA TYR A 29 11.96 -17.70 -2.00
C TYR A 29 11.14 -18.98 -2.19
N GLY A 30 10.01 -18.88 -2.88
CA GLY A 30 9.10 -20.00 -3.03
C GLY A 30 8.02 -19.98 -1.96
N PRO A 31 7.15 -20.98 -1.95
CA PRO A 31 6.05 -21.00 -0.98
C PRO A 31 6.56 -20.99 0.45
N PRO A 32 5.93 -20.21 1.32
CA PRO A 32 6.40 -20.11 2.72
C PRO A 32 6.36 -21.43 3.47
N ALA A 33 5.51 -22.36 3.04
CA ALA A 33 5.41 -23.65 3.71
C ALA A 33 6.60 -24.55 3.47
N GLN A 34 7.42 -24.21 2.51
CA GLN A 34 8.61 -25.01 2.22
C GLN A 34 9.63 -24.78 3.31
N GLU A 35 10.31 -25.82 3.70
CA GLU A 35 11.28 -25.72 4.77
C GLU A 35 12.66 -25.32 4.28
N ARG A 36 12.74 -24.91 3.04
CA ARG A 36 14.03 -24.55 2.47
C ARG A 36 14.45 -23.13 2.74
N TRP A 37 13.55 -22.33 3.28
CA TRP A 37 13.90 -20.96 3.58
C TRP A 37 14.96 -20.93 4.65
N THR A 38 16.00 -20.15 4.43
CA THR A 38 17.00 -19.93 5.46
C THR A 38 16.43 -19.03 6.54
N GLY A 39 17.13 -18.98 7.67
CA GLY A 39 16.72 -18.08 8.73
C GLY A 39 16.70 -16.64 8.27
N THR A 40 17.69 -16.25 7.44
CA THR A 40 17.75 -14.89 6.92
C THR A 40 16.55 -14.61 6.00
N GLN A 41 16.20 -15.57 5.15
CA GLN A 41 15.06 -15.38 4.25
C GLN A 41 13.77 -15.27 5.03
N SER A 42 13.59 -16.10 6.03
CA SER A 42 12.39 -16.04 6.88
C SER A 42 12.31 -14.70 7.57
N GLY A 43 13.42 -14.23 8.11
CA GLY A 43 13.43 -12.93 8.80
C GLY A 43 13.11 -11.80 7.86
N THR A 44 13.68 -11.83 6.65
CA THR A 44 13.42 -10.79 5.68
C THR A 44 11.95 -10.76 5.29
N TYR A 45 11.38 -11.94 5.05
CA TYR A 45 9.96 -12.03 4.68
C TYR A 45 9.07 -11.54 5.81
N GLU A 46 9.36 -11.97 7.04
CA GLU A 46 8.54 -11.57 8.18
C GLU A 46 8.59 -10.07 8.41
N THR A 47 9.76 -9.48 8.24
CA THR A 47 9.90 -8.04 8.38
C THR A 47 9.08 -7.31 7.34
N ALA A 48 9.13 -7.78 6.09
CA ALA A 48 8.35 -7.17 5.02
C ALA A 48 6.85 -7.33 5.27
N LEU A 49 6.45 -8.51 5.76
CA LEU A 49 5.04 -8.77 6.04
C LEU A 49 4.53 -7.88 7.15
N ARG A 50 5.33 -7.71 8.20
CA ARG A 50 4.94 -6.83 9.30
C ARG A 50 4.82 -5.39 8.83
N ALA A 51 5.77 -4.95 8.02
CA ALA A 51 5.72 -3.58 7.50
C ALA A 51 4.46 -3.35 6.70
N TRP A 52 4.09 -4.31 5.85
CA TRP A 52 2.86 -4.20 5.07
C TRP A 52 1.64 -4.14 5.98
N ARG A 53 1.58 -5.01 6.97
CA ARG A 53 0.42 -5.04 7.87
C ARG A 53 0.26 -3.73 8.64
N ASP A 54 1.38 -3.17 9.08
CA ASP A 54 1.34 -1.91 9.82
C ASP A 54 0.86 -0.78 8.91
N LEU A 55 1.37 -0.72 7.68
CA LEU A 55 0.95 0.31 6.74
C LEU A 55 -0.51 0.15 6.36
N ALA A 56 -0.97 -1.09 6.19
CA ALA A 56 -2.37 -1.34 5.85
C ALA A 56 -3.29 -0.92 7.00
N ARG A 57 -2.86 -1.19 8.24
CA ARG A 57 -3.66 -0.81 9.40
C ARG A 57 -3.73 0.71 9.52
N ASP A 58 -2.60 1.37 9.33
CA ASP A 58 -2.55 2.82 9.40
C ASP A 58 -3.45 3.43 8.33
N LEU A 59 -3.42 2.88 7.14
CA LEU A 59 -4.27 3.35 6.05
C LEU A 59 -5.74 3.20 6.40
N ARG A 60 -6.13 2.04 6.94
CA ARG A 60 -7.54 1.81 7.28
C ARG A 60 -8.01 2.80 8.33
N SER A 61 -7.18 3.06 9.33
CA SER A 61 -7.53 4.03 10.36
C SER A 61 -7.70 5.42 9.77
N ALA A 62 -6.77 5.81 8.92
CA ALA A 62 -6.83 7.13 8.31
C ALA A 62 -8.05 7.27 7.40
N LEU A 63 -8.38 6.21 6.66
CA LEU A 63 -9.56 6.23 5.81
C LEU A 63 -10.84 6.41 6.61
N SER A 64 -10.93 5.70 7.74
CA SER A 64 -12.11 5.82 8.59
C SER A 64 -12.25 7.21 9.16
N GLU A 65 -11.13 7.80 9.62
CA GLU A 65 -11.16 9.14 10.18
C GLU A 65 -11.53 10.19 9.14
N TYR A 66 -10.94 10.05 7.96
CA TYR A 66 -11.22 11.00 6.89
C TYR A 66 -12.68 10.91 6.46
N ALA A 67 -13.20 9.70 6.29
CA ALA A 67 -14.60 9.53 5.89
C ALA A 67 -15.53 10.14 6.92
N SER A 68 -15.21 9.93 8.19
CA SER A 68 -16.03 10.50 9.27
C SER A 68 -16.01 12.02 9.22
N GLU A 69 -14.84 12.61 9.03
CA GLU A 69 -14.71 14.06 8.99
C GLU A 69 -15.43 14.66 7.79
N GLU A 70 -15.40 13.95 6.65
CA GLU A 70 -16.04 14.44 5.45
C GLU A 70 -17.53 14.12 5.40
N GLY A 71 -18.01 13.29 6.32
CA GLY A 71 -19.40 12.89 6.29
C GLY A 71 -19.75 12.05 5.08
N ARG A 72 -18.80 11.23 4.60
CA ARG A 72 -19.00 10.41 3.41
C ARG A 72 -18.79 8.95 3.74
N PRO A 73 -19.44 8.04 3.00
CA PRO A 73 -19.23 6.62 3.22
C PRO A 73 -17.78 6.23 2.96
N ARG A 74 -17.21 5.42 3.85
CA ARG A 74 -15.84 4.99 3.71
C ARG A 74 -15.56 4.30 2.38
N PRO A 75 -16.45 3.42 1.87
CA PRO A 75 -16.16 2.76 0.59
C PRO A 75 -15.98 3.74 -0.57
N GLU A 76 -16.70 4.88 -0.55
CA GLU A 76 -16.49 5.89 -1.58
C GLU A 76 -15.11 6.48 -1.49
N ILE A 77 -14.67 6.78 -0.28
CA ILE A 77 -13.35 7.35 -0.07
C ILE A 77 -12.29 6.36 -0.52
N GLU A 78 -12.46 5.09 -0.14
CA GLU A 78 -11.51 4.06 -0.51
C GLU A 78 -11.35 3.97 -2.03
N ALA A 79 -12.47 4.00 -2.74
CA ALA A 79 -12.44 3.90 -4.19
C ALA A 79 -11.71 5.08 -4.81
N GLU A 80 -11.96 6.28 -4.29
CA GLU A 80 -11.31 7.47 -4.81
C GLU A 80 -9.82 7.47 -4.54
N VAL A 81 -9.43 7.04 -3.35
CA VAL A 81 -8.03 6.98 -2.99
C VAL A 81 -7.29 5.95 -3.84
N GLU A 82 -7.91 4.80 -4.04
CA GLU A 82 -7.29 3.77 -4.87
C GLU A 82 -7.12 4.24 -6.30
N ARG A 83 -8.13 4.92 -6.82
CA ARG A 83 -8.06 5.41 -8.17
C ARG A 83 -6.95 6.45 -8.32
N ALA A 84 -6.86 7.37 -7.36
CA ALA A 84 -5.84 8.40 -7.41
C ALA A 84 -4.45 7.79 -7.26
N ALA A 85 -4.32 6.76 -6.42
CA ALA A 85 -3.02 6.12 -6.24
C ALA A 85 -2.56 5.41 -7.50
N ARG A 86 -3.50 4.80 -8.21
CA ARG A 86 -3.15 4.11 -9.46
C ARG A 86 -2.81 5.09 -10.57
N SER A 87 -3.51 6.21 -10.61
CA SER A 87 -3.27 7.20 -11.65
C SER A 87 -1.87 7.76 -11.56
N GLY A 88 -1.37 7.79 -10.39
CA GLY A 88 -0.05 8.15 -10.19
C GLY A 88 0.23 9.55 -10.52
N PRO A 89 0.78 10.21 -9.81
CA PRO A 89 1.06 11.44 -10.11
C PRO A 89 2.29 11.39 -10.76
N ALA A 90 2.47 11.62 -10.60
CA ALA A 90 3.45 11.47 -10.92
C ALA A 90 3.96 10.86 -11.67
N ASP A 91 3.84 10.48 -11.49
CA ASP A 91 4.25 9.76 -12.23
C ASP A 91 4.08 10.32 -13.26
N GLY A 92 3.66 10.89 -12.89
CA GLY A 92 3.36 11.15 -13.76
C GLY A 92 4.04 11.39 -14.53
N GLY A 93 4.44 11.67 -14.36
CA GLY A 93 4.98 11.76 -15.05
C GLY A 93 5.00 11.11 -15.92
N VAL A 94 4.91 10.73 -15.89
CA VAL A 94 5.03 10.04 -16.63
C VAL A 94 4.42 10.16 -17.62
N SER A 95 4.07 10.28 -17.46
CA SER A 95 3.58 10.20 -18.31
C SER A 95 3.65 10.80 -19.19
N GLY A 96 3.86 11.16 -18.96
CA GLY A 96 3.97 11.50 -19.79
C GLY A 96 4.10 11.28 -20.62
N THR A 97 4.30 11.12 -20.46
CA THR A 97 4.52 10.88 -21.19
C THR A 97 4.08 10.71 -22.12
N ASP A 98 3.72 10.56 -21.95
CA ASP A 98 3.28 10.28 -22.73
C ASP A 98 3.03 10.69 -23.64
N GLY A 99 3.16 10.78 -23.45
CA GLY A 99 3.07 10.96 -24.29
C GLY A 99 3.05 11.53 -24.86
N VAL A 100 3.25 11.60 -24.82
CA VAL A 100 3.37 11.96 -25.40
C VAL A 100 3.59 12.05 -26.02
#